data_1e97fd093cbd801591e75403d7242109
#
_entry.id   1e97fd093cbd801591e75403d7242109
#
_cell.length_a   1.000
_cell.length_b   1.000
_cell.length_c   1.000
_cell.angle_alpha   90.00
_cell.angle_beta   90.00
_cell.angle_gamma   90.00
#
_symmetry.space_group_name_H-M   'P 1'
#
loop_
_entity.id
_entity.type
_entity.pdbx_description
1 polymer ?
#
loop_
_entity_poly.entity_id
_entity_poly.type
_entity_poly.pdbx_seq_one_letter_code
_entity_poly.pdbx_strand_id
1 'polypeptide(L)'
;MHDANIKRYCADSVQLWTGGSRGLLTRESASRVKVITENHISSQRQGYICSDNIHVLHDNPFDVAKRHIGSGKTAVVHFLDPKDISGGCMAGRASRQAVMCARSNMYPCMDSANVREGFVTYSKYQFHSYDSDRLVYIPAVTVYRDAMLNVMQEKDWFSVDMIAAPVPYMPGGQSSEAYFNAKVLMAVYKSRFKNIFEAALSESVNNIVFDDMGCDENMCPPALIAIALREAIKEGGYAGMFWQIICAVDEPYSQCMTGKMSIAGRFEDAFFRTETSREYIRRMESMPYTPPKETLEIIDGPILGDASRIERFVRWRAGNRYFGKQFSILGDGISTLAGFNPPGYEVYYTGDNCNKCGVYHMKDTWWGRLIDYYGGHLLVNNSWKGSMVTYDRCGSRKDYSAGCSKERTIHLHVGSVEPDVIIIYMGINDWKQGAYAERPMYDRVSEGLAEELIFDSAANIMVDRISRRYPRAEIWKCGLIGTYVRSDPSFRLSKNKNGINWCKYNGGYYRAGHFANVAFNEPIPGYYSIDGIHPNVEGMQKFAKMVVHGFDYLFEPERFAKYIDEKYDIVEDLDYDQYCKVLNEDVQNRYEQTKPYSYLT
;
A
#
# COMPACT_ATOMS: atom_id res chain seq x y z
N MET A 1 -21.98 18.59 -9.21
CA MET A 1 -21.66 19.73 -10.11
C MET A 1 -21.22 19.16 -11.45
N HIS A 2 -21.64 19.65 -12.61
CA HIS A 2 -21.24 19.10 -13.91
C HIS A 2 -19.80 19.51 -14.25
N ASP A 3 -18.95 18.58 -14.73
CA ASP A 3 -17.53 18.81 -15.09
C ASP A 3 -17.29 20.00 -16.02
N ALA A 4 -18.21 20.25 -16.98
CA ALA A 4 -18.11 21.36 -17.89
C ALA A 4 -18.12 22.75 -17.21
N ASN A 5 -18.78 22.86 -16.06
CA ASN A 5 -18.83 24.10 -15.29
C ASN A 5 -17.53 24.36 -14.53
N ILE A 6 -16.93 23.30 -13.92
CA ILE A 6 -15.67 23.45 -13.21
C ILE A 6 -14.55 23.92 -14.14
N LYS A 7 -14.46 23.36 -15.36
CA LYS A 7 -13.46 23.79 -16.34
C LYS A 7 -13.53 25.29 -16.63
N ARG A 8 -14.74 25.83 -16.77
CA ARG A 8 -14.96 27.26 -16.97
C ARG A 8 -14.52 28.07 -15.75
N TYR A 9 -14.95 27.68 -14.56
CA TYR A 9 -14.58 28.39 -13.34
C TYR A 9 -13.06 28.38 -13.09
N CYS A 10 -12.38 27.28 -13.38
CA CYS A 10 -10.92 27.19 -13.25
C CYS A 10 -10.21 28.08 -14.30
N ALA A 11 -10.68 28.09 -15.54
CA ALA A 11 -10.15 28.98 -16.59
C ALA A 11 -10.32 30.46 -16.22
N ASP A 12 -11.52 30.85 -15.77
CA ASP A 12 -11.78 32.21 -15.29
C ASP A 12 -10.91 32.54 -14.05
N SER A 13 -10.63 31.57 -13.20
CA SER A 13 -9.80 31.77 -12.02
C SER A 13 -8.34 32.08 -12.34
N VAL A 14 -7.79 31.60 -13.45
CA VAL A 14 -6.44 31.95 -13.90
C VAL A 14 -6.31 33.48 -14.09
N GLN A 15 -7.32 34.12 -14.65
CA GLN A 15 -7.34 35.60 -14.78
C GLN A 15 -7.40 36.27 -13.41
N LEU A 16 -8.15 35.69 -12.47
CA LEU A 16 -8.25 36.20 -11.10
C LEU A 16 -6.91 36.06 -10.34
N TRP A 17 -6.11 35.05 -10.63
CA TRP A 17 -4.82 34.84 -9.96
C TRP A 17 -3.70 35.75 -10.46
N THR A 18 -3.78 36.24 -11.68
CA THR A 18 -2.65 36.90 -12.35
C THR A 18 -2.82 38.42 -12.49
N GLY A 19 -4.05 38.94 -12.47
CA GLY A 19 -4.36 40.33 -12.77
C GLY A 19 -4.43 41.27 -11.57
N GLY A 20 -3.93 42.52 -11.73
CA GLY A 20 -4.13 43.63 -10.79
C GLY A 20 -3.72 43.36 -9.35
N SER A 21 -4.49 43.85 -8.39
CA SER A 21 -4.29 43.65 -6.94
C SER A 21 -4.27 42.17 -6.53
N ARG A 22 -5.05 41.33 -7.20
CA ARG A 22 -5.16 39.88 -6.98
C ARG A 22 -3.86 39.17 -7.30
N GLY A 23 -3.20 39.53 -8.39
CA GLY A 23 -1.88 38.99 -8.75
C GLY A 23 -0.80 39.39 -7.76
N LEU A 24 -0.89 40.55 -7.11
CA LEU A 24 -0.01 40.95 -6.03
C LEU A 24 -0.20 40.07 -4.81
N LEU A 25 -1.43 39.87 -4.33
CA LEU A 25 -1.77 38.99 -3.21
C LEU A 25 -1.30 37.55 -3.46
N THR A 26 -1.49 37.05 -4.67
CA THR A 26 -1.01 35.71 -5.04
C THR A 26 0.51 35.60 -4.97
N ARG A 27 1.27 36.56 -5.51
CA ARG A 27 2.74 36.56 -5.46
C ARG A 27 3.25 36.69 -4.03
N GLU A 28 2.61 37.52 -3.22
CA GLU A 28 2.96 37.68 -1.81
C GLU A 28 2.76 36.38 -1.04
N SER A 29 1.61 35.73 -1.17
CA SER A 29 1.35 34.43 -0.53
C SER A 29 2.33 33.36 -1.04
N ALA A 30 2.49 33.24 -2.36
CA ALA A 30 3.39 32.25 -2.98
C ALA A 30 4.85 32.39 -2.55
N SER A 31 5.34 33.63 -2.33
CA SER A 31 6.70 33.87 -1.88
C SER A 31 6.98 33.41 -0.45
N ARG A 32 5.95 33.21 0.36
CA ARG A 32 6.02 32.83 1.78
C ARG A 32 5.61 31.36 2.03
N VAL A 33 5.32 30.60 0.96
CA VAL A 33 4.96 29.17 1.07
C VAL A 33 6.11 28.37 1.64
N LYS A 34 5.82 27.53 2.60
CA LYS A 34 6.79 26.65 3.27
C LYS A 34 6.43 25.19 3.04
N VAL A 35 7.41 24.39 2.64
CA VAL A 35 7.32 22.92 2.72
C VAL A 35 7.83 22.51 4.09
N ILE A 36 6.96 21.92 4.89
CA ILE A 36 7.27 21.44 6.24
C ILE A 36 7.63 19.97 6.12
N THR A 37 8.87 19.65 6.48
CA THR A 37 9.37 18.27 6.47
C THR A 37 9.01 17.56 7.77
N GLU A 38 8.93 16.24 7.69
CA GLU A 38 8.72 15.36 8.85
C GLU A 38 9.81 15.62 9.87
N ASN A 39 9.50 15.96 11.09
CA ASN A 39 10.39 15.96 12.27
C ASN A 39 10.11 17.10 13.26
N HIS A 40 8.84 17.40 13.49
CA HIS A 40 8.53 18.18 14.68
C HIS A 40 8.20 17.23 15.83
N ILE A 41 9.23 16.85 16.58
CA ILE A 41 9.04 16.12 17.83
C ILE A 41 8.49 17.12 18.84
N SER A 42 7.21 17.02 19.15
CA SER A 42 6.66 17.73 20.29
C SER A 42 7.17 17.09 21.58
N SER A 43 7.51 17.92 22.55
CA SER A 43 7.62 17.47 23.95
C SER A 43 6.35 16.68 24.33
N GLN A 44 6.48 15.57 25.04
CA GLN A 44 5.34 14.84 25.57
C GLN A 44 4.48 15.78 26.42
N ARG A 45 3.29 16.09 25.91
CA ARG A 45 2.31 16.91 26.62
C ARG A 45 1.20 15.99 27.06
N GLN A 46 0.80 16.06 28.34
CA GLN A 46 -0.42 15.40 28.77
C GLN A 46 -1.63 16.23 28.33
N GLY A 47 -2.46 15.65 27.48
CA GLY A 47 -3.61 16.34 26.94
C GLY A 47 -4.93 15.76 27.41
N TYR A 48 -5.92 16.63 27.47
CA TYR A 48 -7.32 16.28 27.64
C TYR A 48 -8.11 16.78 26.43
N ILE A 49 -9.27 16.23 26.20
CA ILE A 49 -10.21 16.76 25.20
C ILE A 49 -11.15 17.70 25.93
N CYS A 50 -11.16 18.97 25.50
CA CYS A 50 -12.15 19.94 25.93
C CYS A 50 -13.24 19.99 24.84
N SER A 51 -14.47 19.66 25.18
CA SER A 51 -15.59 19.68 24.22
C SER A 51 -15.99 21.10 23.81
N ASP A 52 -15.60 22.10 24.58
CA ASP A 52 -16.09 23.47 24.42
C ASP A 52 -15.43 24.19 23.23
N ASN A 53 -14.28 23.70 22.74
CA ASN A 53 -13.56 24.30 21.61
C ASN A 53 -13.36 23.35 20.44
N ILE A 54 -14.03 22.19 20.45
CA ILE A 54 -13.96 21.22 19.37
C ILE A 54 -15.35 21.00 18.78
N HIS A 55 -15.51 21.26 17.49
CA HIS A 55 -16.79 21.22 16.81
C HIS A 55 -16.73 20.39 15.52
N VAL A 56 -17.82 19.70 15.22
CA VAL A 56 -18.07 19.08 13.91
C VAL A 56 -19.23 19.83 13.27
N LEU A 57 -18.99 20.39 12.09
CA LEU A 57 -19.96 21.21 11.37
C LEU A 57 -20.19 20.64 9.97
N HIS A 58 -21.45 20.62 9.54
CA HIS A 58 -21.86 20.23 8.19
C HIS A 58 -21.84 21.47 7.27
N ASP A 59 -20.65 21.95 6.94
CA ASP A 59 -20.50 23.21 6.21
C ASP A 59 -19.17 23.24 5.45
N ASN A 60 -19.04 24.19 4.52
CA ASN A 60 -17.83 24.38 3.73
C ASN A 60 -16.68 24.94 4.59
N PRO A 61 -15.45 24.40 4.52
CA PRO A 61 -14.34 24.82 5.36
C PRO A 61 -13.95 26.30 5.19
N PHE A 62 -14.03 26.89 3.99
CA PHE A 62 -13.77 28.32 3.80
C PHE A 62 -14.83 29.19 4.44
N ASP A 63 -16.10 28.79 4.38
CA ASP A 63 -17.20 29.57 4.96
C ASP A 63 -17.18 29.46 6.48
N VAL A 64 -16.78 28.32 7.03
CA VAL A 64 -16.50 28.15 8.46
C VAL A 64 -15.33 29.04 8.88
N ALA A 65 -14.21 28.98 8.16
CA ALA A 65 -13.03 29.77 8.49
C ALA A 65 -13.32 31.28 8.46
N LYS A 66 -14.12 31.75 7.51
CA LYS A 66 -14.55 33.15 7.40
C LYS A 66 -15.18 33.68 8.69
N ARG A 67 -15.90 32.84 9.42
CA ARG A 67 -16.55 33.22 10.71
C ARG A 67 -15.56 33.41 11.85
N HIS A 68 -14.34 32.87 11.72
CA HIS A 68 -13.33 32.85 12.78
C HIS A 68 -12.12 33.75 12.55
N ILE A 69 -11.93 34.32 11.34
CA ILE A 69 -10.80 35.21 11.03
C ILE A 69 -10.73 36.45 11.91
N GLY A 70 -11.87 36.95 12.40
CA GLY A 70 -11.93 38.10 13.30
C GLY A 70 -11.53 37.80 14.74
N SER A 71 -11.51 36.53 15.15
CA SER A 71 -11.16 36.12 16.51
C SER A 71 -9.70 35.70 16.65
N GLY A 72 -8.96 35.48 15.54
CA GLY A 72 -7.57 35.10 15.58
C GLY A 72 -7.07 34.51 14.27
N LYS A 73 -5.77 34.21 14.19
CA LYS A 73 -5.16 33.61 13.01
C LYS A 73 -5.80 32.23 12.74
N THR A 74 -6.44 32.11 11.57
CA THR A 74 -7.24 30.94 11.21
C THR A 74 -6.60 30.23 10.03
N ALA A 75 -6.41 28.90 10.16
CA ALA A 75 -5.92 28.05 9.09
C ALA A 75 -6.94 26.98 8.69
N VAL A 76 -7.06 26.76 7.39
CA VAL A 76 -7.83 25.66 6.80
C VAL A 76 -6.88 24.53 6.47
N VAL A 77 -7.13 23.33 6.99
CA VAL A 77 -6.42 22.10 6.63
C VAL A 77 -7.15 21.43 5.49
N HIS A 78 -6.43 21.20 4.40
CA HIS A 78 -6.96 20.55 3.21
C HIS A 78 -6.15 19.28 2.87
N PHE A 79 -6.85 18.16 2.83
CA PHE A 79 -6.27 16.89 2.39
C PHE A 79 -6.40 16.77 0.89
N LEU A 80 -5.26 16.64 0.21
CA LEU A 80 -5.20 16.67 -1.26
C LEU A 80 -4.36 15.52 -1.85
N ASP A 81 -4.57 15.25 -3.15
CA ASP A 81 -3.68 14.39 -3.91
C ASP A 81 -2.37 15.14 -4.20
N PRO A 82 -1.24 14.73 -3.60
CA PRO A 82 0.04 15.40 -3.82
C PRO A 82 0.58 15.25 -5.25
N LYS A 83 0.03 14.34 -6.07
CA LYS A 83 0.42 14.14 -7.47
C LYS A 83 -0.27 15.13 -8.40
N ASP A 84 -1.44 15.61 -8.02
CA ASP A 84 -2.22 16.61 -8.76
C ASP A 84 -2.70 17.73 -7.84
N ILE A 85 -1.81 18.67 -7.55
CA ILE A 85 -2.09 19.82 -6.67
C ILE A 85 -3.23 20.72 -7.15
N SER A 86 -3.70 20.53 -8.37
CA SER A 86 -4.89 21.21 -8.90
C SER A 86 -6.20 20.47 -8.61
N GLY A 87 -6.12 19.21 -8.18
CA GLY A 87 -7.29 18.32 -8.03
C GLY A 87 -8.06 18.10 -9.32
N GLY A 88 -7.40 18.24 -10.47
CA GLY A 88 -8.02 18.16 -11.78
C GLY A 88 -8.66 19.45 -12.26
N CYS A 89 -8.59 20.56 -11.51
CA CYS A 89 -9.11 21.87 -11.87
C CYS A 89 -8.63 22.29 -13.27
N MET A 90 -7.33 22.18 -13.52
CA MET A 90 -6.73 22.54 -14.81
C MET A 90 -7.15 21.59 -15.95
N ALA A 91 -7.50 20.35 -15.62
CA ALA A 91 -8.03 19.37 -16.58
C ALA A 91 -9.56 19.43 -16.72
N GLY A 92 -10.25 20.25 -15.92
CA GLY A 92 -11.71 20.39 -15.91
C GLY A 92 -12.45 19.26 -15.20
N ARG A 93 -11.77 18.50 -14.31
CA ARG A 93 -12.41 17.50 -13.46
C ARG A 93 -13.01 18.17 -12.23
N ALA A 94 -14.20 17.71 -11.84
CA ALA A 94 -14.85 18.18 -10.62
C ALA A 94 -14.34 17.35 -9.43
N SER A 95 -13.69 18.02 -8.48
CA SER A 95 -13.29 17.48 -7.19
C SER A 95 -13.43 18.55 -6.11
N ARG A 96 -13.42 18.19 -4.84
CA ARG A 96 -13.38 19.18 -3.74
C ARG A 96 -12.14 20.07 -3.84
N GLN A 97 -10.99 19.47 -4.11
CA GLN A 97 -9.75 20.21 -4.31
C GLN A 97 -9.87 21.17 -5.50
N ALA A 98 -10.48 20.76 -6.62
CA ALA A 98 -10.74 21.64 -7.76
C ALA A 98 -11.65 22.83 -7.40
N VAL A 99 -12.67 22.59 -6.56
CA VAL A 99 -13.55 23.66 -6.05
C VAL A 99 -12.78 24.63 -5.17
N MET A 100 -11.93 24.15 -4.26
CA MET A 100 -11.08 25.02 -3.43
C MET A 100 -10.09 25.83 -4.26
N CYS A 101 -9.48 25.24 -5.29
CA CYS A 101 -8.63 25.93 -6.26
C CYS A 101 -9.43 27.00 -7.05
N ALA A 102 -10.66 26.70 -7.45
CA ALA A 102 -11.50 27.66 -8.16
C ALA A 102 -11.97 28.83 -7.29
N ARG A 103 -12.14 28.62 -5.98
CA ARG A 103 -12.58 29.64 -5.01
C ARG A 103 -11.48 30.59 -4.55
N SER A 104 -10.19 30.15 -4.64
CA SER A 104 -9.06 30.84 -4.01
C SER A 104 -7.82 30.86 -4.90
N ASN A 105 -6.79 31.56 -4.45
CA ASN A 105 -5.47 31.51 -5.07
C ASN A 105 -4.56 30.39 -4.52
N MET A 106 -5.14 29.35 -3.93
CA MET A 106 -4.40 28.20 -3.38
C MET A 106 -3.50 27.55 -4.44
N TYR A 107 -4.06 27.21 -5.60
CA TYR A 107 -3.33 26.50 -6.66
C TYR A 107 -2.07 27.26 -7.12
N PRO A 108 -2.11 28.53 -7.54
CA PRO A 108 -0.91 29.24 -7.95
C PRO A 108 0.10 29.45 -6.82
N CYS A 109 -0.33 29.47 -5.56
CA CYS A 109 0.59 29.48 -4.44
C CYS A 109 1.34 28.15 -4.29
N MET A 110 0.67 27.03 -4.55
CA MET A 110 1.27 25.69 -4.54
C MET A 110 2.11 25.39 -5.78
N ASP A 111 1.92 26.12 -6.87
CA ASP A 111 2.63 25.91 -8.14
C ASP A 111 4.02 26.56 -8.17
N SER A 112 4.65 26.70 -7.02
CA SER A 112 6.00 27.22 -6.87
C SER A 112 7.06 26.11 -7.03
N ALA A 113 8.27 26.50 -7.44
CA ALA A 113 9.39 25.54 -7.59
C ALA A 113 9.67 24.77 -6.30
N ASN A 114 9.64 25.45 -5.14
CA ASN A 114 9.86 24.82 -3.83
C ASN A 114 8.81 23.74 -3.53
N VAL A 115 7.54 24.02 -3.78
CA VAL A 115 6.46 23.02 -3.56
C VAL A 115 6.54 21.88 -4.58
N ARG A 116 6.82 22.19 -5.85
CA ARG A 116 6.99 21.18 -6.88
C ARG A 116 8.11 20.20 -6.55
N GLU A 117 9.24 20.67 -6.09
CA GLU A 117 10.38 19.84 -5.70
C GLU A 117 10.16 19.18 -4.33
N GLY A 118 9.91 19.97 -3.29
CA GLY A 118 9.88 19.54 -1.90
C GLY A 118 8.66 18.72 -1.51
N PHE A 119 7.53 18.91 -2.19
CA PHE A 119 6.27 18.22 -1.88
C PHE A 119 5.79 17.32 -3.01
N VAL A 120 5.57 17.84 -4.21
CA VAL A 120 4.99 17.07 -5.33
C VAL A 120 5.97 15.99 -5.80
N THR A 121 7.19 16.37 -6.15
CA THR A 121 8.22 15.43 -6.62
C THR A 121 8.60 14.47 -5.52
N TYR A 122 8.77 14.96 -4.29
CA TYR A 122 9.03 14.11 -3.14
C TYR A 122 7.92 13.05 -2.95
N SER A 123 6.65 13.46 -2.94
CA SER A 123 5.52 12.54 -2.76
C SER A 123 5.39 11.54 -3.92
N LYS A 124 5.77 11.94 -5.13
CA LYS A 124 5.77 11.07 -6.31
C LYS A 124 6.79 9.94 -6.22
N TYR A 125 7.93 10.19 -5.56
CA TYR A 125 9.02 9.23 -5.43
C TYR A 125 9.05 8.52 -4.08
N GLN A 126 8.09 8.78 -3.18
CA GLN A 126 7.97 8.01 -1.96
C GLN A 126 7.60 6.57 -2.26
N PHE A 127 8.11 5.67 -1.45
CA PHE A 127 7.88 4.23 -1.55
C PHE A 127 6.39 3.88 -1.50
N HIS A 128 5.66 4.60 -0.63
CA HIS A 128 4.19 4.57 -0.55
C HIS A 128 3.63 5.97 -0.42
N SER A 129 2.39 6.17 -0.88
CA SER A 129 1.64 7.40 -0.63
C SER A 129 1.41 7.67 0.87
N TYR A 130 1.61 6.66 1.71
CA TYR A 130 1.53 6.76 3.17
C TYR A 130 2.79 7.32 3.82
N ASP A 131 3.93 7.24 3.15
CA ASP A 131 5.25 7.49 3.76
C ASP A 131 5.58 8.97 3.89
N SER A 132 4.82 9.86 3.24
CA SER A 132 5.06 11.29 3.35
C SER A 132 4.12 11.95 4.34
N ASP A 133 4.66 12.41 5.44
CA ASP A 133 4.01 13.35 6.37
C ASP A 133 4.39 14.81 6.08
N ARG A 134 4.99 15.10 4.90
CA ARG A 134 5.30 16.46 4.47
C ARG A 134 4.04 17.26 4.26
N LEU A 135 4.07 18.52 4.68
CA LEU A 135 2.95 19.44 4.58
C LEU A 135 3.39 20.68 3.78
N VAL A 136 2.42 21.37 3.21
CA VAL A 136 2.64 22.70 2.63
C VAL A 136 1.83 23.72 3.44
N TYR A 137 2.54 24.65 4.05
CA TYR A 137 1.92 25.80 4.71
C TYR A 137 1.85 26.98 3.74
N ILE A 138 0.68 27.52 3.51
CA ILE A 138 0.41 28.62 2.59
C ILE A 138 -0.20 29.77 3.38
N PRO A 139 0.55 30.83 3.65
CA PRO A 139 0.03 31.98 4.38
C PRO A 139 -0.87 32.84 3.50
N ALA A 140 -1.93 33.36 4.09
CA ALA A 140 -2.83 34.36 3.51
C ALA A 140 -3.40 33.98 2.13
N VAL A 141 -3.92 32.75 1.99
CA VAL A 141 -4.68 32.35 0.80
C VAL A 141 -5.93 33.21 0.71
N THR A 142 -6.08 33.90 -0.40
CA THR A 142 -7.22 34.80 -0.65
C THR A 142 -8.38 34.02 -1.28
N VAL A 143 -9.53 34.06 -0.64
CA VAL A 143 -10.80 33.51 -1.14
C VAL A 143 -11.61 34.63 -1.79
N TYR A 144 -11.88 34.48 -3.07
CA TYR A 144 -12.57 35.50 -3.88
C TYR A 144 -13.88 35.02 -4.52
N ARG A 145 -14.27 33.76 -4.31
CA ARG A 145 -15.58 33.22 -4.72
C ARG A 145 -16.34 32.67 -3.51
N ASP A 146 -17.64 32.85 -3.54
CA ASP A 146 -18.57 32.25 -2.57
C ASP A 146 -18.74 30.72 -2.76
N ALA A 147 -19.57 30.09 -1.94
CA ALA A 147 -19.84 28.65 -2.03
C ALA A 147 -20.54 28.25 -3.36
N MET A 148 -21.20 29.17 -4.01
CA MET A 148 -21.86 28.96 -5.32
C MET A 148 -20.93 29.28 -6.50
N LEU A 149 -19.67 29.54 -6.25
CA LEU A 149 -18.63 29.92 -7.22
C LEU A 149 -18.81 31.29 -7.86
N ASN A 150 -19.68 32.15 -7.35
CA ASN A 150 -19.80 33.53 -7.81
C ASN A 150 -18.61 34.35 -7.32
N VAL A 151 -18.08 35.23 -8.20
CA VAL A 151 -16.99 36.14 -7.81
C VAL A 151 -17.55 37.18 -6.84
N MET A 152 -16.98 37.26 -5.65
CA MET A 152 -17.34 38.26 -4.64
C MET A 152 -16.78 39.63 -4.98
N GLN A 153 -17.38 40.68 -4.43
CA GLN A 153 -16.79 42.02 -4.48
C GLN A 153 -15.48 42.05 -3.66
N GLU A 154 -14.54 42.91 -4.06
CA GLU A 154 -13.21 42.95 -3.42
C GLU A 154 -13.26 43.21 -1.90
N LYS A 155 -14.22 43.99 -1.45
CA LYS A 155 -14.47 44.27 -0.02
C LYS A 155 -14.92 43.03 0.79
N ASP A 156 -15.46 42.01 0.11
CA ASP A 156 -15.99 40.79 0.70
C ASP A 156 -14.97 39.62 0.65
N TRP A 157 -13.80 39.87 0.00
CA TRP A 157 -12.72 38.91 -0.01
C TRP A 157 -12.15 38.74 1.41
N PHE A 158 -11.67 37.57 1.66
CA PHE A 158 -11.01 37.28 2.95
C PHE A 158 -9.81 36.39 2.72
N SER A 159 -8.89 36.42 3.67
CA SER A 159 -7.69 35.59 3.63
C SER A 159 -7.66 34.64 4.83
N VAL A 160 -7.24 33.41 4.57
CA VAL A 160 -6.98 32.38 5.58
C VAL A 160 -5.64 31.75 5.29
N ASP A 161 -4.98 31.24 6.31
CA ASP A 161 -3.83 30.38 6.07
C ASP A 161 -4.32 28.98 5.65
N MET A 162 -3.49 28.26 4.92
CA MET A 162 -3.81 26.87 4.58
C MET A 162 -2.67 25.94 4.94
N ILE A 163 -3.05 24.73 5.37
CA ILE A 163 -2.13 23.60 5.55
C ILE A 163 -2.59 22.50 4.59
N ALA A 164 -1.84 22.29 3.53
CA ALA A 164 -2.10 21.21 2.58
C ALA A 164 -1.39 19.94 3.06
N ALA A 165 -2.15 18.87 3.28
CA ALA A 165 -1.68 17.57 3.71
C ALA A 165 -1.93 16.51 2.63
N PRO A 166 -1.02 15.56 2.39
CA PRO A 166 -1.28 14.51 1.42
C PRO A 166 -2.37 13.57 1.95
N VAL A 167 -3.38 13.30 1.12
CA VAL A 167 -4.39 12.29 1.46
C VAL A 167 -3.76 10.89 1.34
N PRO A 168 -4.03 9.95 2.27
CA PRO A 168 -3.61 8.57 2.11
C PRO A 168 -4.30 7.95 0.89
N TYR A 169 -3.51 7.46 -0.05
CA TYR A 169 -4.03 6.76 -1.21
C TYR A 169 -4.29 5.30 -0.86
N MET A 170 -5.52 4.83 -1.04
CA MET A 170 -5.88 3.44 -0.83
C MET A 170 -5.41 2.59 -2.01
N PRO A 171 -4.53 1.58 -1.80
CA PRO A 171 -4.09 0.70 -2.88
C PRO A 171 -5.26 0.06 -3.61
N GLY A 172 -5.18 0.03 -4.96
CA GLY A 172 -6.18 -0.61 -5.80
C GLY A 172 -7.40 0.23 -6.15
N GLY A 173 -7.51 1.48 -5.71
CA GLY A 173 -8.61 2.39 -6.09
C GLY A 173 -10.01 1.83 -5.79
N GLN A 174 -10.13 0.85 -4.91
CA GLN A 174 -11.38 0.16 -4.64
C GLN A 174 -11.86 0.41 -3.22
N SER A 175 -13.06 0.88 -3.18
CA SER A 175 -13.89 1.25 -2.04
C SER A 175 -14.37 0.10 -1.17
N SER A 176 -13.81 -1.09 -1.25
CA SER A 176 -14.27 -2.15 -0.37
C SER A 176 -13.55 -2.06 0.97
N GLU A 177 -14.30 -1.79 2.02
CA GLU A 177 -13.84 -1.87 3.42
C GLU A 177 -13.09 -3.17 3.74
N ALA A 178 -13.28 -4.21 2.93
CA ALA A 178 -12.64 -5.51 3.05
C ALA A 178 -11.12 -5.53 2.78
N TYR A 179 -10.58 -4.50 2.11
CA TYR A 179 -9.17 -4.52 1.69
C TYR A 179 -8.31 -3.41 2.31
N PHE A 180 -8.88 -2.51 3.10
CA PHE A 180 -8.06 -1.50 3.74
C PHE A 180 -7.41 -2.00 5.03
N ASN A 181 -6.16 -1.64 5.21
CA ASN A 181 -5.43 -1.95 6.42
C ASN A 181 -5.72 -0.90 7.50
N ALA A 182 -6.73 -1.16 8.34
CA ALA A 182 -7.18 -0.22 9.37
C ALA A 182 -6.05 0.19 10.34
N LYS A 183 -5.15 -0.72 10.66
CA LYS A 183 -4.00 -0.46 11.55
C LYS A 183 -3.03 0.54 10.92
N VAL A 184 -2.70 0.36 9.64
CA VAL A 184 -1.83 1.26 8.89
C VAL A 184 -2.48 2.62 8.72
N LEU A 185 -3.72 2.65 8.24
CA LEU A 185 -4.42 3.89 7.98
C LEU A 185 -4.61 4.73 9.26
N MET A 186 -4.92 4.07 10.38
CA MET A 186 -5.00 4.70 11.71
C MET A 186 -3.67 5.34 12.12
N ALA A 187 -2.56 4.62 11.96
CA ALA A 187 -1.23 5.12 12.31
C ALA A 187 -0.82 6.32 11.42
N VAL A 188 -1.10 6.24 10.12
CA VAL A 188 -0.80 7.31 9.15
C VAL A 188 -1.59 8.57 9.49
N TYR A 189 -2.90 8.47 9.72
CA TYR A 189 -3.70 9.64 10.08
C TYR A 189 -3.27 10.24 11.43
N LYS A 190 -2.99 9.42 12.44
CA LYS A 190 -2.51 9.92 13.74
C LYS A 190 -1.18 10.69 13.62
N SER A 191 -0.22 10.16 12.85
CA SER A 191 1.06 10.84 12.57
C SER A 191 0.82 12.15 11.85
N ARG A 192 0.01 12.13 10.81
CA ARG A 192 -0.28 13.30 9.97
C ARG A 192 -1.00 14.40 10.73
N PHE A 193 -1.99 14.06 11.57
CA PHE A 193 -2.66 15.03 12.43
C PHE A 193 -1.71 15.68 13.43
N LYS A 194 -0.80 14.90 14.04
CA LYS A 194 0.23 15.48 14.93
C LYS A 194 1.11 16.48 14.19
N ASN A 195 1.59 16.14 12.99
CA ASN A 195 2.39 17.05 12.17
C ASN A 195 1.62 18.32 11.77
N ILE A 196 0.34 18.19 11.44
CA ILE A 196 -0.53 19.33 11.13
C ILE A 196 -0.66 20.26 12.33
N PHE A 197 -0.92 19.73 13.51
CA PHE A 197 -1.04 20.54 14.73
C PHE A 197 0.29 21.25 15.08
N GLU A 198 1.43 20.56 14.99
CA GLU A 198 2.73 21.16 15.24
C GLU A 198 3.07 22.26 14.20
N ALA A 199 2.74 22.00 12.92
CA ALA A 199 2.88 23.01 11.88
C ALA A 199 2.02 24.26 12.16
N ALA A 200 0.77 24.06 12.54
CA ALA A 200 -0.15 25.15 12.89
C ALA A 200 0.37 25.96 14.10
N LEU A 201 0.86 25.27 15.14
CA LEU A 201 1.42 25.93 16.33
C LEU A 201 2.70 26.73 16.01
N SER A 202 3.58 26.18 15.16
CA SER A 202 4.82 26.88 14.74
C SER A 202 4.53 28.18 13.98
N GLU A 203 3.38 28.25 13.33
CA GLU A 203 2.90 29.42 12.59
C GLU A 203 1.93 30.30 13.42
N SER A 204 1.78 30.02 14.71
CA SER A 204 0.91 30.79 15.64
C SER A 204 -0.56 30.81 15.21
N VAL A 205 -1.07 29.71 14.67
CA VAL A 205 -2.48 29.55 14.33
C VAL A 205 -3.31 29.42 15.62
N ASN A 206 -4.40 30.17 15.70
CA ASN A 206 -5.33 30.14 16.84
C ASN A 206 -6.55 29.26 16.58
N ASN A 207 -7.09 29.30 15.35
CA ASN A 207 -8.26 28.51 14.94
C ASN A 207 -7.84 27.59 13.80
N ILE A 208 -8.13 26.29 13.94
CA ILE A 208 -7.83 25.30 12.89
C ILE A 208 -9.13 24.67 12.41
N VAL A 209 -9.33 24.68 11.10
CA VAL A 209 -10.51 24.16 10.42
C VAL A 209 -10.09 23.03 9.49
N PHE A 210 -10.46 21.80 9.81
CA PHE A 210 -10.25 20.65 8.96
C PHE A 210 -11.38 20.52 7.92
N ASP A 211 -11.05 20.11 6.70
CA ASP A 211 -12.02 19.69 5.68
C ASP A 211 -12.53 18.26 5.93
N ASP A 212 -12.99 17.57 4.89
CA ASP A 212 -13.46 16.18 4.97
C ASP A 212 -12.35 15.13 5.15
N MET A 213 -11.08 15.55 5.16
CA MET A 213 -9.90 14.71 5.42
C MET A 213 -9.80 13.45 4.54
N GLY A 214 -10.41 13.47 3.34
CA GLY A 214 -10.44 12.36 2.41
C GLY A 214 -11.59 11.36 2.63
N CYS A 215 -12.59 11.71 3.42
CA CYS A 215 -13.76 10.85 3.65
C CYS A 215 -14.65 10.67 2.43
N ASP A 216 -14.69 11.63 1.52
CA ASP A 216 -15.57 11.62 0.35
C ASP A 216 -14.89 11.02 -0.89
N GLU A 217 -13.99 11.76 -1.51
CA GLU A 217 -13.39 11.36 -2.80
C GLU A 217 -12.42 10.19 -2.69
N ASN A 218 -11.71 10.11 -1.58
CA ASN A 218 -10.72 9.05 -1.34
C ASN A 218 -11.29 7.87 -0.54
N MET A 219 -12.58 7.93 -0.21
CA MET A 219 -13.34 6.87 0.44
C MET A 219 -12.71 6.34 1.75
N CYS A 220 -11.93 7.17 2.42
CA CYS A 220 -11.36 6.82 3.70
C CYS A 220 -12.47 6.74 4.78
N PRO A 221 -12.45 5.74 5.68
CA PRO A 221 -13.54 5.54 6.62
C PRO A 221 -13.69 6.70 7.62
N PRO A 222 -14.82 7.41 7.66
CA PRO A 222 -15.02 8.58 8.53
C PRO A 222 -14.79 8.28 10.01
N ALA A 223 -15.26 7.13 10.49
CA ALA A 223 -15.09 6.72 11.88
C ALA A 223 -13.62 6.50 12.26
N LEU A 224 -12.81 5.91 11.36
CA LEU A 224 -11.38 5.72 11.56
C LEU A 224 -10.68 7.08 11.70
N ILE A 225 -10.98 8.01 10.78
CA ILE A 225 -10.36 9.33 10.77
C ILE A 225 -10.73 10.11 12.02
N ALA A 226 -12.00 10.07 12.43
CA ALA A 226 -12.50 10.71 13.64
C ALA A 226 -11.78 10.20 14.91
N ILE A 227 -11.61 8.90 15.02
CA ILE A 227 -10.88 8.27 16.15
C ILE A 227 -9.41 8.68 16.11
N ALA A 228 -8.77 8.65 14.93
CA ALA A 228 -7.38 9.03 14.77
C ALA A 228 -7.14 10.50 15.16
N LEU A 229 -8.02 11.40 14.73
CA LEU A 229 -7.95 12.83 15.08
C LEU A 229 -8.12 13.05 16.58
N ARG A 230 -9.16 12.44 17.17
CA ARG A 230 -9.43 12.53 18.61
C ARG A 230 -8.24 12.04 19.44
N GLU A 231 -7.66 10.89 19.07
CA GLU A 231 -6.50 10.35 19.78
C GLU A 231 -5.26 11.23 19.58
N ALA A 232 -5.04 11.76 18.38
CA ALA A 232 -3.94 12.70 18.13
C ALA A 232 -4.08 13.96 19.00
N ILE A 233 -5.29 14.54 19.09
CA ILE A 233 -5.58 15.69 19.96
C ILE A 233 -5.25 15.36 21.41
N LYS A 234 -5.72 14.20 21.90
CA LYS A 234 -5.51 13.77 23.27
C LYS A 234 -4.04 13.50 23.57
N GLU A 235 -3.39 12.73 22.74
CA GLU A 235 -1.99 12.34 22.94
C GLU A 235 -1.01 13.51 22.84
N GLY A 236 -1.31 14.48 21.98
CA GLY A 236 -0.49 15.69 21.80
C GLY A 236 -0.89 16.87 22.72
N GLY A 237 -1.99 16.78 23.44
CA GLY A 237 -2.48 17.87 24.29
C GLY A 237 -2.99 19.09 23.54
N TYR A 238 -3.40 18.91 22.26
CA TYR A 238 -3.69 20.03 21.35
C TYR A 238 -4.97 20.79 21.69
N ALA A 239 -5.93 20.18 22.39
CA ALA A 239 -7.20 20.84 22.73
C ALA A 239 -7.01 22.16 23.49
N GLY A 240 -6.04 22.23 24.38
CA GLY A 240 -5.73 23.46 25.14
C GLY A 240 -4.84 24.48 24.40
N MET A 241 -4.42 24.16 23.17
CA MET A 241 -3.47 24.98 22.42
C MET A 241 -4.12 25.82 21.32
N PHE A 242 -5.33 25.46 20.91
CA PHE A 242 -6.10 26.20 19.93
C PHE A 242 -7.34 26.80 20.56
N TRP A 243 -7.77 27.96 20.08
CA TRP A 243 -9.04 28.54 20.49
C TRP A 243 -10.21 27.74 19.95
N GLN A 244 -10.07 27.27 18.68
CA GLN A 244 -11.07 26.41 18.06
C GLN A 244 -10.39 25.32 17.23
N ILE A 245 -10.89 24.10 17.32
CA ILE A 245 -10.61 22.98 16.43
C ILE A 245 -11.93 22.57 15.80
N ILE A 246 -12.07 22.77 14.49
CA ILE A 246 -13.35 22.59 13.80
C ILE A 246 -13.15 21.59 12.66
N CYS A 247 -14.00 20.57 12.60
CA CYS A 247 -14.11 19.65 11.48
C CYS A 247 -15.30 20.10 10.62
N ALA A 248 -15.00 20.74 9.49
CA ALA A 248 -16.01 21.25 8.56
C ALA A 248 -16.20 20.25 7.43
N VAL A 249 -17.16 19.33 7.59
CA VAL A 249 -17.43 18.27 6.62
C VAL A 249 -18.62 18.65 5.76
N ASP A 250 -18.32 19.10 4.54
CA ASP A 250 -19.33 19.48 3.54
C ASP A 250 -19.75 18.23 2.75
N GLU A 251 -21.06 17.95 2.67
CA GLU A 251 -21.60 16.80 1.95
C GLU A 251 -22.31 17.22 0.67
N PRO A 252 -22.12 16.47 -0.43
CA PRO A 252 -22.97 16.64 -1.60
C PRO A 252 -24.41 16.29 -1.24
N TYR A 253 -25.35 17.18 -1.53
CA TYR A 253 -26.79 17.04 -1.26
C TYR A 253 -27.39 15.69 -1.74
N SER A 254 -26.77 15.05 -2.72
CA SER A 254 -27.20 13.75 -3.27
C SER A 254 -27.03 12.56 -2.30
N GLN A 255 -26.18 12.66 -1.28
CA GLN A 255 -25.96 11.56 -0.32
C GLN A 255 -26.94 11.58 0.85
N CYS A 256 -27.48 12.73 1.21
CA CYS A 256 -28.48 12.85 2.28
C CYS A 256 -29.82 12.13 1.99
N MET A 257 -30.09 11.82 0.73
CA MET A 257 -31.38 11.23 0.30
C MET A 257 -31.48 9.71 0.44
N THR A 258 -30.44 9.01 0.83
CA THR A 258 -30.39 7.53 0.79
C THR A 258 -30.78 6.84 2.12
N GLY A 259 -31.17 7.58 3.14
CA GLY A 259 -31.51 7.03 4.48
C GLY A 259 -30.31 6.44 5.25
N LYS A 260 -29.10 6.51 4.70
CA LYS A 260 -27.85 6.17 5.41
C LYS A 260 -27.35 7.38 6.19
N MET A 261 -26.74 7.15 7.35
CA MET A 261 -26.08 8.21 8.11
C MET A 261 -25.04 8.91 7.22
N SER A 262 -25.05 10.24 7.22
CA SER A 262 -24.16 11.09 6.43
C SER A 262 -22.67 10.86 6.78
N ILE A 263 -21.75 11.28 5.93
CA ILE A 263 -20.30 11.21 6.20
C ILE A 263 -20.01 12.00 7.49
N ALA A 264 -20.51 13.23 7.58
CA ALA A 264 -20.35 14.09 8.74
C ALA A 264 -20.97 13.47 10.00
N GLY A 265 -22.19 12.90 9.90
CA GLY A 265 -22.83 12.21 11.01
C GLY A 265 -22.06 10.98 11.50
N ARG A 266 -21.47 10.19 10.59
CA ARG A 266 -20.61 9.06 10.97
C ARG A 266 -19.30 9.51 11.60
N PHE A 267 -18.76 10.62 11.13
CA PHE A 267 -17.57 11.23 11.72
C PHE A 267 -17.85 11.76 13.11
N GLU A 268 -18.90 12.56 13.27
CA GLU A 268 -19.31 13.16 14.55
C GLU A 268 -19.62 12.10 15.61
N ASP A 269 -20.41 11.09 15.25
CA ASP A 269 -20.74 9.97 16.11
C ASP A 269 -19.47 9.25 16.63
N ALA A 270 -18.53 8.93 15.73
CA ALA A 270 -17.29 8.29 16.12
C ALA A 270 -16.35 9.21 16.91
N PHE A 271 -16.36 10.51 16.61
CA PHE A 271 -15.51 11.48 17.30
C PHE A 271 -15.89 11.64 18.77
N PHE A 272 -17.18 11.71 19.07
CA PHE A 272 -17.68 11.89 20.44
C PHE A 272 -17.90 10.58 21.21
N ARG A 273 -17.83 9.42 20.55
CA ARG A 273 -17.82 8.11 21.23
C ARG A 273 -16.50 7.85 21.95
N THR A 274 -16.54 6.89 22.87
CA THR A 274 -15.35 6.46 23.64
C THR A 274 -14.53 5.37 22.95
N GLU A 275 -14.95 4.85 21.76
CA GLU A 275 -14.26 3.78 21.05
C GLU A 275 -12.81 4.17 20.76
N THR A 276 -11.85 3.37 21.19
CA THR A 276 -10.42 3.57 20.94
C THR A 276 -10.02 3.00 19.58
N SER A 277 -8.84 3.41 19.06
CA SER A 277 -8.28 2.84 17.84
C SER A 277 -8.11 1.32 17.93
N ARG A 278 -7.72 0.81 19.11
CA ARG A 278 -7.59 -0.63 19.35
C ARG A 278 -8.93 -1.36 19.25
N GLU A 279 -9.98 -0.79 19.84
CA GLU A 279 -11.34 -1.35 19.79
C GLU A 279 -11.91 -1.30 18.38
N TYR A 280 -11.72 -0.18 17.69
CA TYR A 280 -12.11 -0.04 16.28
C TYR A 280 -11.46 -1.11 15.40
N ILE A 281 -10.13 -1.28 15.49
CA ILE A 281 -9.40 -2.27 14.71
C ILE A 281 -9.91 -3.69 15.03
N ARG A 282 -10.09 -4.03 16.31
CA ARG A 282 -10.66 -5.33 16.70
C ARG A 282 -12.07 -5.55 16.16
N ARG A 283 -12.90 -4.52 16.16
CA ARG A 283 -14.26 -4.58 15.61
C ARG A 283 -14.20 -4.83 14.10
N MET A 284 -13.33 -4.16 13.39
CA MET A 284 -13.13 -4.40 11.94
C MET A 284 -12.67 -5.83 11.66
N GLU A 285 -11.72 -6.33 12.44
CA GLU A 285 -11.24 -7.72 12.36
C GLU A 285 -12.30 -8.76 12.72
N SER A 286 -13.27 -8.41 13.58
CA SER A 286 -14.37 -9.29 13.99
C SER A 286 -15.61 -9.22 13.09
N MET A 287 -15.61 -8.42 12.03
CA MET A 287 -16.73 -8.36 11.09
C MET A 287 -16.96 -9.72 10.42
N PRO A 288 -18.24 -10.06 10.13
CA PRO A 288 -18.55 -11.29 9.43
C PRO A 288 -17.74 -11.42 8.13
N TYR A 289 -17.00 -12.50 8.02
CA TYR A 289 -16.17 -12.79 6.85
C TYR A 289 -16.85 -13.82 5.99
N THR A 290 -17.08 -13.48 4.72
CA THR A 290 -17.51 -14.42 3.70
C THR A 290 -16.32 -14.68 2.79
N PRO A 291 -15.77 -15.91 2.76
CA PRO A 291 -14.63 -16.23 1.92
C PRO A 291 -14.94 -15.96 0.45
N PRO A 292 -14.09 -15.20 -0.27
CA PRO A 292 -14.22 -15.10 -1.72
C PRO A 292 -13.95 -16.45 -2.38
N LYS A 293 -14.53 -16.65 -3.57
CA LYS A 293 -14.35 -17.88 -4.32
C LYS A 293 -12.86 -18.23 -4.49
N GLU A 294 -12.04 -17.24 -4.75
CA GLU A 294 -10.61 -17.34 -4.97
C GLU A 294 -9.86 -17.92 -3.77
N THR A 295 -10.31 -17.61 -2.54
CA THR A 295 -9.75 -18.18 -1.30
C THR A 295 -10.28 -19.61 -1.08
N LEU A 296 -11.55 -19.86 -1.35
CA LEU A 296 -12.14 -21.20 -1.24
C LEU A 296 -11.50 -22.20 -2.19
N GLU A 297 -11.04 -21.76 -3.34
CA GLU A 297 -10.34 -22.60 -4.32
C GLU A 297 -8.95 -23.08 -3.86
N ILE A 298 -8.38 -22.45 -2.81
CA ILE A 298 -7.13 -22.90 -2.16
C ILE A 298 -7.39 -24.18 -1.33
N ILE A 299 -8.58 -24.26 -0.74
CA ILE A 299 -8.97 -25.37 0.13
C ILE A 299 -9.39 -26.56 -0.76
N ASP A 300 -8.77 -27.71 -0.60
CA ASP A 300 -9.03 -28.87 -1.46
C ASP A 300 -10.43 -29.49 -1.31
N GLY A 301 -10.91 -30.02 -2.43
CA GLY A 301 -12.18 -30.71 -2.55
C GLY A 301 -13.34 -29.84 -3.02
N PRO A 302 -14.50 -30.43 -3.35
CA PRO A 302 -15.69 -29.73 -3.80
C PRO A 302 -16.32 -28.95 -2.65
N ILE A 303 -15.80 -27.74 -2.38
CA ILE A 303 -16.25 -26.86 -1.28
C ILE A 303 -17.49 -26.08 -1.70
N LEU A 304 -17.68 -25.86 -3.00
CA LEU A 304 -18.86 -25.20 -3.54
C LEU A 304 -20.09 -26.05 -3.21
N GLY A 305 -20.80 -25.69 -2.11
CA GLY A 305 -22.00 -26.35 -1.62
C GLY A 305 -21.91 -27.00 -0.23
N ASP A 306 -20.71 -27.16 0.33
CA ASP A 306 -20.55 -27.68 1.69
C ASP A 306 -20.40 -26.54 2.72
N ALA A 307 -21.54 -26.05 3.22
CA ALA A 307 -21.58 -25.00 4.23
C ALA A 307 -20.78 -25.35 5.49
N SER A 308 -20.68 -26.62 5.85
CA SER A 308 -19.95 -27.07 7.04
C SER A 308 -18.43 -26.90 6.89
N ARG A 309 -17.90 -27.09 5.69
CA ARG A 309 -16.47 -26.88 5.38
C ARG A 309 -16.13 -25.41 5.37
N ILE A 310 -16.99 -24.58 4.78
CA ILE A 310 -16.83 -23.12 4.78
C ILE A 310 -16.82 -22.61 6.22
N GLU A 311 -17.76 -23.03 7.06
CA GLU A 311 -17.84 -22.62 8.46
C GLU A 311 -16.59 -23.05 9.25
N ARG A 312 -16.12 -24.27 9.06
CA ARG A 312 -14.86 -24.74 9.68
C ARG A 312 -13.67 -23.91 9.25
N PHE A 313 -13.57 -23.58 7.96
CA PHE A 313 -12.50 -22.71 7.46
C PHE A 313 -12.57 -21.30 8.06
N VAL A 314 -13.75 -20.67 8.07
CA VAL A 314 -13.93 -19.34 8.67
C VAL A 314 -13.55 -19.33 10.14
N ARG A 315 -13.95 -20.36 10.89
CA ARG A 315 -13.58 -20.51 12.31
C ARG A 315 -12.08 -20.69 12.49
N TRP A 316 -11.45 -21.55 11.68
CA TRP A 316 -10.00 -21.75 11.70
C TRP A 316 -9.25 -20.48 11.34
N ARG A 317 -9.68 -19.78 10.28
CA ARG A 317 -9.07 -18.54 9.81
C ARG A 317 -9.05 -17.48 10.93
N ALA A 318 -10.15 -17.29 11.62
CA ALA A 318 -10.26 -16.35 12.73
C ALA A 318 -9.43 -16.74 13.97
N GLY A 319 -9.12 -18.01 14.14
CA GLY A 319 -8.35 -18.55 15.28
C GLY A 319 -6.86 -18.78 15.00
N ASN A 320 -6.40 -18.63 13.74
CA ASN A 320 -5.01 -18.90 13.45
C ASN A 320 -4.08 -17.75 13.88
N ARG A 321 -2.80 -18.06 14.14
CA ARG A 321 -1.84 -17.11 14.69
C ARG A 321 -1.49 -15.94 13.75
N TYR A 322 -1.82 -16.04 12.47
CA TYR A 322 -1.54 -15.00 11.48
C TYR A 322 -2.74 -14.07 11.24
N PHE A 323 -3.86 -14.33 11.89
CA PHE A 323 -5.04 -13.47 11.79
C PHE A 323 -4.72 -12.05 12.27
N GLY A 324 -5.05 -11.03 11.48
CA GLY A 324 -4.74 -9.62 11.74
C GLY A 324 -3.26 -9.23 11.62
N LYS A 325 -2.38 -10.16 11.18
CA LYS A 325 -0.94 -9.90 11.02
C LYS A 325 -0.64 -9.11 9.76
N GLN A 326 0.48 -8.36 9.80
CA GLN A 326 0.94 -7.49 8.74
C GLN A 326 1.93 -8.25 7.84
N PHE A 327 1.57 -8.42 6.57
CA PHE A 327 2.36 -9.12 5.57
C PHE A 327 3.03 -8.13 4.62
N SER A 328 4.34 -8.27 4.43
CA SER A 328 5.06 -7.56 3.37
C SER A 328 5.64 -8.53 2.36
N ILE A 329 5.64 -8.13 1.09
CA ILE A 329 6.12 -8.94 -0.02
C ILE A 329 7.41 -8.33 -0.56
N LEU A 330 8.46 -9.13 -0.71
CA LEU A 330 9.66 -8.78 -1.48
C LEU A 330 9.73 -9.70 -2.69
N GLY A 331 9.51 -9.15 -3.89
CA GLY A 331 9.30 -9.96 -5.08
C GLY A 331 9.82 -9.35 -6.38
N ASP A 332 9.67 -10.12 -7.45
CA ASP A 332 9.93 -9.75 -8.83
C ASP A 332 8.63 -9.51 -9.63
N GLY A 333 8.67 -9.63 -10.96
CA GLY A 333 7.53 -9.36 -11.84
C GLY A 333 6.28 -10.18 -11.55
N ILE A 334 6.44 -11.42 -11.06
CA ILE A 334 5.34 -12.34 -10.77
C ILE A 334 4.49 -11.86 -9.58
N SER A 335 5.10 -11.08 -8.70
CA SER A 335 4.43 -10.55 -7.49
C SER A 335 3.93 -9.11 -7.64
N THR A 336 4.14 -8.47 -8.80
CA THR A 336 3.68 -7.09 -9.04
C THR A 336 2.18 -7.02 -9.34
N LEU A 337 1.56 -5.89 -9.02
CA LEU A 337 0.19 -5.54 -9.44
C LEU A 337 0.05 -4.02 -9.44
N ALA A 338 -0.52 -3.45 -10.51
CA ALA A 338 -0.74 -2.01 -10.61
C ALA A 338 -1.51 -1.45 -9.42
N GLY A 339 -1.02 -0.35 -8.85
CA GLY A 339 -1.59 0.28 -7.67
C GLY A 339 -1.11 -0.28 -6.32
N PHE A 340 -0.37 -1.39 -6.29
CA PHE A 340 0.13 -2.03 -5.06
C PHE A 340 1.65 -1.94 -4.88
N ASN A 341 2.38 -1.56 -5.93
CA ASN A 341 3.83 -1.44 -5.90
C ASN A 341 4.27 0.00 -5.68
N PRO A 342 5.49 0.22 -5.15
CA PRO A 342 6.02 1.56 -4.97
C PRO A 342 6.06 2.39 -6.25
N PRO A 343 5.83 3.70 -6.17
CA PRO A 343 5.96 4.59 -7.32
C PRO A 343 7.34 4.48 -7.99
N GLY A 344 7.35 4.45 -9.31
CA GLY A 344 8.61 4.34 -10.08
C GLY A 344 9.12 2.90 -10.27
N TYR A 345 8.50 1.90 -9.62
CA TYR A 345 8.81 0.50 -9.90
C TYR A 345 8.12 0.05 -11.18
N GLU A 346 8.82 -0.77 -11.96
CA GLU A 346 8.19 -1.42 -13.10
C GLU A 346 7.24 -2.51 -12.62
N VAL A 347 6.02 -2.51 -13.16
CA VAL A 347 4.95 -3.45 -12.83
C VAL A 347 4.63 -4.30 -14.06
N TYR A 348 4.47 -5.61 -13.88
CA TYR A 348 4.10 -6.49 -14.97
C TYR A 348 2.57 -6.53 -15.18
N TYR A 349 1.82 -6.75 -14.08
CA TYR A 349 0.36 -6.82 -14.13
C TYR A 349 -0.24 -5.41 -14.14
N THR A 350 -0.24 -4.81 -15.35
CA THR A 350 -0.79 -3.48 -15.63
C THR A 350 -1.29 -3.41 -17.08
N GLY A 351 -2.28 -2.60 -17.35
CA GLY A 351 -2.81 -2.36 -18.70
C GLY A 351 -3.14 -3.66 -19.46
N ASP A 352 -2.60 -3.80 -20.68
CA ASP A 352 -2.85 -4.95 -21.55
C ASP A 352 -2.45 -6.30 -20.96
N ASN A 353 -1.44 -6.34 -20.09
CA ASN A 353 -1.05 -7.58 -19.44
C ASN A 353 -2.14 -8.08 -18.47
N CYS A 354 -2.82 -7.18 -17.75
CA CYS A 354 -3.99 -7.54 -16.95
C CYS A 354 -5.08 -8.17 -17.82
N ASN A 355 -5.36 -7.56 -18.99
CA ASN A 355 -6.38 -8.07 -19.91
C ASN A 355 -6.04 -9.48 -20.44
N LYS A 356 -4.75 -9.74 -20.70
CA LYS A 356 -4.29 -11.03 -21.22
C LYS A 356 -4.27 -12.13 -20.18
N CYS A 357 -4.00 -11.80 -18.91
CA CYS A 357 -3.84 -12.81 -17.86
C CYS A 357 -5.01 -12.88 -16.87
N GLY A 358 -5.97 -11.96 -16.92
CA GLY A 358 -7.12 -11.93 -16.01
C GLY A 358 -6.79 -11.56 -14.56
N VAL A 359 -5.63 -10.93 -14.32
CA VAL A 359 -5.18 -10.51 -12.98
C VAL A 359 -5.40 -9.01 -12.83
N TYR A 360 -6.47 -8.61 -12.17
CA TYR A 360 -6.88 -7.21 -12.02
C TYR A 360 -6.85 -6.73 -10.57
N HIS A 361 -7.07 -7.64 -9.63
CA HIS A 361 -7.31 -7.33 -8.23
C HIS A 361 -6.33 -8.08 -7.33
N MET A 362 -6.16 -7.61 -6.11
CA MET A 362 -5.36 -8.29 -5.09
C MET A 362 -5.74 -9.78 -4.94
N LYS A 363 -7.04 -10.07 -4.90
CA LYS A 363 -7.58 -11.44 -4.79
C LYS A 363 -7.23 -12.35 -5.99
N ASP A 364 -6.84 -11.79 -7.13
CA ASP A 364 -6.42 -12.57 -8.30
C ASP A 364 -4.94 -12.99 -8.20
N THR A 365 -4.16 -12.36 -7.32
CA THR A 365 -2.73 -12.64 -7.13
C THR A 365 -2.49 -13.80 -6.17
N TRP A 366 -1.37 -14.49 -6.31
CA TRP A 366 -0.99 -15.57 -5.41
C TRP A 366 -0.81 -15.11 -3.97
N TRP A 367 -0.18 -13.97 -3.77
CA TRP A 367 0.07 -13.41 -2.43
C TRP A 367 -1.19 -12.82 -1.79
N GLY A 368 -2.08 -12.23 -2.57
CA GLY A 368 -3.35 -11.71 -2.06
C GLY A 368 -4.25 -12.83 -1.55
N ARG A 369 -4.33 -13.95 -2.28
CA ARG A 369 -5.04 -15.15 -1.87
C ARG A 369 -4.44 -15.78 -0.61
N LEU A 370 -3.11 -15.83 -0.52
CA LEU A 370 -2.40 -16.34 0.66
C LEU A 370 -2.68 -15.49 1.90
N ILE A 371 -2.56 -14.16 1.76
CA ILE A 371 -2.81 -13.24 2.88
C ILE A 371 -4.25 -13.36 3.36
N ASP A 372 -5.22 -13.42 2.44
CA ASP A 372 -6.63 -13.60 2.78
C ASP A 372 -6.89 -14.96 3.44
N TYR A 373 -6.27 -16.02 2.95
CA TYR A 373 -6.37 -17.36 3.53
C TYR A 373 -5.97 -17.37 5.01
N TYR A 374 -4.85 -16.75 5.37
CA TYR A 374 -4.41 -16.63 6.76
C TYR A 374 -5.14 -15.55 7.57
N GLY A 375 -5.95 -14.73 6.95
CA GLY A 375 -6.65 -13.63 7.60
C GLY A 375 -5.77 -12.45 7.97
N GLY A 376 -4.64 -12.29 7.26
CA GLY A 376 -3.73 -11.17 7.44
C GLY A 376 -4.09 -9.94 6.61
N HIS A 377 -3.23 -8.94 6.68
CA HIS A 377 -3.34 -7.70 5.92
C HIS A 377 -2.06 -7.45 5.13
N LEU A 378 -2.19 -6.99 3.89
CA LEU A 378 -1.04 -6.50 3.13
C LEU A 378 -0.54 -5.20 3.78
N LEU A 379 0.75 -5.17 4.11
CA LEU A 379 1.42 -3.95 4.57
C LEU A 379 2.14 -3.28 3.39
N VAL A 380 3.06 -4.00 2.75
CA VAL A 380 3.88 -3.50 1.64
C VAL A 380 4.01 -4.57 0.56
N ASN A 381 3.79 -4.21 -0.69
CA ASN A 381 4.23 -5.04 -1.82
C ASN A 381 5.45 -4.40 -2.50
N ASN A 382 6.63 -4.73 -2.01
CA ASN A 382 7.91 -4.29 -2.55
C ASN A 382 8.40 -5.23 -3.66
N SER A 383 7.57 -5.39 -4.71
CA SER A 383 7.93 -6.20 -5.88
C SER A 383 8.23 -5.31 -7.08
N TRP A 384 9.21 -5.72 -7.90
CA TRP A 384 9.67 -4.95 -9.05
C TRP A 384 9.90 -5.86 -10.26
N LYS A 385 9.26 -5.59 -11.37
CA LYS A 385 9.39 -6.36 -12.61
C LYS A 385 10.84 -6.43 -13.06
N GLY A 386 11.30 -7.66 -13.30
CA GLY A 386 12.67 -7.92 -13.75
C GLY A 386 13.75 -7.71 -12.68
N SER A 387 13.38 -7.44 -11.43
CA SER A 387 14.31 -7.38 -10.31
C SER A 387 14.99 -8.73 -10.08
N MET A 388 16.28 -8.71 -9.82
CA MET A 388 17.11 -9.84 -9.43
C MET A 388 17.34 -9.82 -7.92
N VAL A 389 17.74 -10.93 -7.34
CA VAL A 389 18.29 -10.95 -5.95
C VAL A 389 19.66 -10.28 -5.97
N THR A 390 20.48 -10.61 -6.97
CA THR A 390 21.83 -10.06 -7.18
C THR A 390 21.81 -8.68 -7.81
N TYR A 391 22.93 -7.96 -7.73
CA TYR A 391 23.16 -6.80 -8.56
C TYR A 391 23.32 -7.19 -10.02
N ASP A 392 22.89 -6.31 -10.92
CA ASP A 392 23.07 -6.49 -12.37
C ASP A 392 24.52 -6.21 -12.78
N ARG A 393 25.20 -7.22 -13.31
CA ARG A 393 26.57 -7.10 -13.82
C ARG A 393 26.72 -6.16 -15.01
N CYS A 394 25.64 -5.99 -15.79
CA CYS A 394 25.69 -5.23 -17.03
C CYS A 394 25.45 -3.73 -16.85
N GLY A 395 25.17 -3.27 -15.62
CA GLY A 395 24.90 -1.86 -15.33
C GLY A 395 23.64 -1.29 -16.00
N SER A 396 22.82 -2.15 -16.61
CA SER A 396 21.57 -1.75 -17.28
C SER A 396 20.47 -1.37 -16.29
N ARG A 397 20.61 -1.79 -15.04
CA ARG A 397 19.69 -1.46 -13.93
C ARG A 397 20.46 -0.85 -12.78
N LYS A 398 19.81 0.08 -12.13
CA LYS A 398 20.36 0.70 -10.93
C LYS A 398 20.46 -0.35 -9.81
N ASP A 399 21.56 -0.36 -9.07
CA ASP A 399 21.83 -1.33 -8.00
C ASP A 399 20.73 -1.41 -6.96
N TYR A 400 19.99 -0.31 -6.75
CA TYR A 400 18.88 -0.25 -5.79
C TYR A 400 17.68 -1.13 -6.20
N SER A 401 17.57 -1.61 -7.43
CA SER A 401 16.51 -2.53 -7.85
C SER A 401 16.72 -3.96 -7.38
N ALA A 402 17.94 -4.33 -7.00
CA ALA A 402 18.27 -5.66 -6.53
C ALA A 402 17.60 -5.99 -5.20
N GLY A 403 17.11 -7.22 -5.06
CA GLY A 403 16.49 -7.70 -3.82
C GLY A 403 17.40 -7.60 -2.59
N CYS A 404 18.71 -7.80 -2.79
CA CYS A 404 19.69 -7.65 -1.71
C CYS A 404 20.09 -6.20 -1.40
N SER A 405 19.61 -5.20 -2.18
CA SER A 405 19.95 -3.79 -1.93
C SER A 405 19.42 -3.30 -0.58
N LYS A 406 20.05 -2.25 -0.05
CA LYS A 406 19.58 -1.63 1.19
C LYS A 406 18.17 -1.08 1.02
N GLU A 407 17.89 -0.41 -0.07
CA GLU A 407 16.60 0.20 -0.38
C GLU A 407 15.47 -0.83 -0.36
N ARG A 408 15.68 -1.99 -0.97
CA ARG A 408 14.65 -3.03 -1.04
C ARG A 408 14.42 -3.70 0.33
N THR A 409 15.48 -3.92 1.09
CA THR A 409 15.42 -4.64 2.37
C THR A 409 14.92 -3.81 3.54
N ILE A 410 15.07 -2.47 3.49
CA ILE A 410 14.61 -1.59 4.59
C ILE A 410 13.21 -1.03 4.39
N HIS A 411 12.65 -1.06 3.17
CA HIS A 411 11.35 -0.45 2.85
C HIS A 411 10.24 -1.51 2.78
N LEU A 412 10.08 -2.26 3.88
CA LEU A 412 9.03 -3.27 4.06
C LEU A 412 8.04 -2.89 5.17
N HIS A 413 8.03 -1.63 5.61
CA HIS A 413 7.15 -1.07 6.64
C HIS A 413 6.43 0.18 6.12
N VAL A 414 5.42 0.63 6.84
CA VAL A 414 4.70 1.89 6.57
C VAL A 414 4.68 2.72 7.84
N GLY A 415 5.32 3.88 7.82
CA GLY A 415 5.46 4.74 8.99
C GLY A 415 6.01 3.97 10.19
N SER A 416 5.28 3.90 11.29
CA SER A 416 5.65 3.14 12.48
C SER A 416 5.16 1.70 12.49
N VAL A 417 4.41 1.25 11.47
CA VAL A 417 3.88 -0.11 11.40
C VAL A 417 4.87 -1.02 10.71
N GLU A 418 5.42 -1.97 11.46
CA GLU A 418 6.36 -2.97 10.97
C GLU A 418 5.64 -4.25 10.52
N PRO A 419 6.23 -5.03 9.57
CA PRO A 419 5.68 -6.31 9.18
C PRO A 419 5.78 -7.34 10.32
N ASP A 420 4.77 -8.20 10.43
CA ASP A 420 4.83 -9.42 11.23
C ASP A 420 5.41 -10.59 10.40
N VAL A 421 5.13 -10.58 9.08
CA VAL A 421 5.59 -11.61 8.14
C VAL A 421 6.14 -10.94 6.88
N ILE A 422 7.28 -11.38 6.41
CA ILE A 422 7.89 -10.95 5.15
C ILE A 422 7.99 -12.15 4.23
N ILE A 423 7.31 -12.10 3.09
CA ILE A 423 7.32 -13.17 2.09
C ILE A 423 8.29 -12.80 0.97
N ILE A 424 9.22 -13.68 0.65
CA ILE A 424 10.21 -13.49 -0.41
C ILE A 424 9.93 -14.47 -1.56
N TYR A 425 9.71 -13.92 -2.76
CA TYR A 425 9.65 -14.69 -4.00
C TYR A 425 10.46 -13.97 -5.08
N MET A 426 11.70 -14.40 -5.27
CA MET A 426 12.66 -13.81 -6.21
C MET A 426 13.69 -14.84 -6.66
N GLY A 427 14.33 -14.60 -7.82
CA GLY A 427 15.45 -15.38 -8.32
C GLY A 427 15.31 -15.86 -9.77
N ILE A 428 14.11 -15.79 -10.36
CA ILE A 428 13.93 -16.21 -11.76
C ILE A 428 14.71 -15.33 -12.74
N ASN A 429 14.83 -14.05 -12.44
CA ASN A 429 15.60 -13.11 -13.26
C ASN A 429 17.10 -13.36 -13.15
N ASP A 430 17.59 -13.73 -11.94
CA ASP A 430 18.98 -14.16 -11.73
C ASP A 430 19.30 -15.37 -12.60
N TRP A 431 18.44 -16.38 -12.59
CA TRP A 431 18.60 -17.57 -13.41
C TRP A 431 18.57 -17.22 -14.91
N LYS A 432 17.60 -16.43 -15.36
CA LYS A 432 17.49 -15.99 -16.79
C LYS A 432 18.72 -15.20 -17.25
N GLN A 433 19.22 -14.30 -16.42
CA GLN A 433 20.39 -13.47 -16.73
C GLN A 433 21.70 -14.25 -16.59
N GLY A 434 21.66 -15.48 -16.06
CA GLY A 434 22.81 -16.34 -15.87
C GLY A 434 23.73 -15.86 -14.76
N ALA A 435 23.18 -15.33 -13.69
CA ALA A 435 23.93 -15.10 -12.46
C ALA A 435 24.51 -16.42 -11.92
N TYR A 436 25.65 -16.38 -11.26
CA TYR A 436 26.20 -17.57 -10.60
C TYR A 436 25.34 -17.91 -9.37
N ALA A 437 24.94 -19.19 -9.25
CA ALA A 437 24.16 -19.64 -8.10
C ALA A 437 25.00 -19.67 -6.82
N GLU A 438 26.22 -20.21 -6.94
CA GLU A 438 27.20 -20.34 -5.87
C GLU A 438 28.51 -19.69 -6.28
N ARG A 439 29.33 -19.29 -5.30
CA ARG A 439 30.67 -18.81 -5.57
C ARG A 439 31.54 -19.98 -6.02
N PRO A 440 32.06 -19.99 -7.26
CA PRO A 440 33.00 -21.02 -7.68
C PRO A 440 34.23 -21.03 -6.76
N MET A 441 34.64 -22.20 -6.32
CA MET A 441 35.73 -22.35 -5.34
C MET A 441 37.06 -21.76 -5.86
N TYR A 442 37.22 -21.64 -7.18
CA TYR A 442 38.39 -21.10 -7.85
C TYR A 442 38.44 -19.57 -7.88
N ASP A 443 37.28 -18.90 -7.87
CA ASP A 443 37.19 -17.45 -8.03
C ASP A 443 37.31 -16.66 -6.72
N ARG A 444 37.40 -17.36 -5.60
CA ARG A 444 37.52 -16.72 -4.26
C ARG A 444 38.79 -15.86 -4.12
N VAL A 445 39.78 -16.07 -4.97
CA VAL A 445 41.10 -15.47 -4.81
C VAL A 445 41.51 -14.56 -5.98
N SER A 446 40.95 -14.74 -7.19
CA SER A 446 41.51 -14.10 -8.38
C SER A 446 40.72 -12.93 -8.98
N GLU A 447 39.39 -12.80 -8.76
CA GLU A 447 38.58 -11.82 -9.48
C GLU A 447 37.89 -10.76 -8.62
N GLY A 448 37.95 -10.83 -7.29
CA GLY A 448 37.36 -9.81 -6.40
C GLY A 448 35.87 -9.55 -6.66
N LEU A 449 35.12 -10.58 -7.11
CA LEU A 449 33.69 -10.45 -7.35
C LEU A 449 32.97 -10.09 -6.06
N ALA A 450 32.21 -8.99 -6.12
CA ALA A 450 31.37 -8.59 -4.99
C ALA A 450 30.39 -9.70 -4.62
N GLU A 451 30.20 -9.94 -3.35
CA GLU A 451 29.29 -10.97 -2.81
C GLU A 451 27.86 -10.81 -3.33
N GLU A 452 27.44 -9.58 -3.59
CA GLU A 452 26.13 -9.21 -4.12
C GLU A 452 25.92 -9.65 -5.60
N LEU A 453 26.95 -10.08 -6.29
CA LEU A 453 26.86 -10.60 -7.66
C LEU A 453 26.65 -12.10 -7.74
N ILE A 454 26.69 -12.80 -6.60
CA ILE A 454 26.55 -14.25 -6.48
C ILE A 454 25.23 -14.52 -5.79
N PHE A 455 24.35 -15.31 -6.40
CA PHE A 455 22.98 -15.49 -5.94
C PHE A 455 22.88 -15.96 -4.48
N ASP A 456 23.66 -16.97 -4.11
CA ASP A 456 23.65 -17.52 -2.75
C ASP A 456 24.11 -16.47 -1.72
N SER A 457 25.21 -15.79 -2.00
CA SER A 457 25.73 -14.72 -1.13
C SER A 457 24.76 -13.53 -1.06
N ALA A 458 24.23 -13.09 -2.19
CA ALA A 458 23.27 -11.98 -2.26
C ALA A 458 21.97 -12.31 -1.52
N ALA A 459 21.49 -13.55 -1.63
CA ALA A 459 20.32 -14.01 -0.90
C ALA A 459 20.55 -14.01 0.62
N ASN A 460 21.74 -14.43 1.07
CA ASN A 460 22.12 -14.38 2.48
C ASN A 460 22.21 -12.94 2.99
N ILE A 461 22.82 -12.03 2.20
CA ILE A 461 22.88 -10.59 2.51
C ILE A 461 21.47 -10.00 2.61
N MET A 462 20.58 -10.36 1.69
CA MET A 462 19.18 -9.92 1.71
C MET A 462 18.48 -10.33 3.01
N VAL A 463 18.52 -11.61 3.36
CA VAL A 463 17.87 -12.13 4.56
C VAL A 463 18.52 -11.55 5.84
N ASP A 464 19.83 -11.41 5.88
CA ASP A 464 20.53 -10.79 7.03
C ASP A 464 20.12 -9.32 7.21
N ARG A 465 20.07 -8.52 6.14
CA ARG A 465 19.61 -7.13 6.18
C ARG A 465 18.17 -7.02 6.68
N ILE A 466 17.28 -7.87 6.17
CA ILE A 466 15.87 -7.93 6.59
C ILE A 466 15.76 -8.31 8.07
N SER A 467 16.45 -9.36 8.51
CA SER A 467 16.40 -9.84 9.89
C SER A 467 16.89 -8.79 10.89
N ARG A 468 17.94 -8.06 10.54
CA ARG A 468 18.46 -6.96 11.39
C ARG A 468 17.51 -5.78 11.45
N ARG A 469 16.84 -5.45 10.34
CA ARG A 469 15.91 -4.31 10.28
C ARG A 469 14.57 -4.65 10.94
N TYR A 470 14.09 -5.89 10.80
CA TYR A 470 12.82 -6.37 11.29
C TYR A 470 12.99 -7.62 12.17
N PRO A 471 13.61 -7.49 13.36
CA PRO A 471 14.01 -8.64 14.17
C PRO A 471 12.82 -9.44 14.74
N ARG A 472 11.61 -8.89 14.68
CA ARG A 472 10.36 -9.55 15.12
C ARG A 472 9.55 -10.16 13.99
N ALA A 473 9.92 -9.91 12.75
CA ALA A 473 9.20 -10.45 11.60
C ALA A 473 9.61 -11.90 11.31
N GLU A 474 8.63 -12.74 10.97
CA GLU A 474 8.91 -14.03 10.35
C GLU A 474 9.27 -13.81 8.87
N ILE A 475 10.27 -14.50 8.36
CA ILE A 475 10.69 -14.45 6.97
C ILE A 475 10.29 -15.75 6.29
N TRP A 476 9.39 -15.67 5.32
CA TRP A 476 8.92 -16.79 4.52
C TRP A 476 9.52 -16.73 3.12
N LYS A 477 10.38 -17.68 2.80
CA LYS A 477 10.95 -17.79 1.45
C LYS A 477 10.18 -18.83 0.65
N CYS A 478 9.69 -18.42 -0.52
CA CYS A 478 9.14 -19.32 -1.52
C CYS A 478 10.25 -19.72 -2.50
N GLY A 479 10.36 -21.00 -2.80
CA GLY A 479 11.20 -21.51 -3.88
C GLY A 479 10.71 -21.02 -5.25
N LEU A 480 11.57 -21.11 -6.25
CA LEU A 480 11.21 -20.74 -7.61
C LEU A 480 10.33 -21.81 -8.25
N ILE A 481 9.25 -21.38 -8.87
CA ILE A 481 8.37 -22.26 -9.61
C ILE A 481 8.90 -22.41 -11.02
N GLY A 482 9.05 -23.65 -11.47
CA GLY A 482 9.36 -23.95 -12.87
C GLY A 482 8.17 -23.55 -13.76
N THR A 483 8.39 -22.65 -14.71
CA THR A 483 7.41 -22.30 -15.72
C THR A 483 7.87 -22.80 -17.10
N TYR A 484 6.92 -23.09 -17.98
CA TYR A 484 7.23 -23.57 -19.32
C TYR A 484 7.26 -22.40 -20.29
N VAL A 485 8.39 -22.12 -20.89
CA VAL A 485 8.42 -21.30 -22.09
C VAL A 485 8.10 -22.20 -23.28
N ARG A 486 7.00 -21.90 -23.96
CA ARG A 486 6.52 -22.70 -25.10
C ARG A 486 7.54 -22.79 -26.26
N SER A 487 8.41 -21.78 -26.34
CA SER A 487 9.46 -21.67 -27.36
C SER A 487 10.82 -22.23 -26.95
N ASP A 488 11.01 -22.56 -25.65
CA ASP A 488 12.27 -23.10 -25.16
C ASP A 488 12.01 -24.21 -24.12
N PRO A 489 11.88 -25.46 -24.58
CA PRO A 489 11.75 -26.61 -23.70
C PRO A 489 12.93 -26.79 -22.74
N SER A 490 14.10 -26.22 -23.07
CA SER A 490 15.28 -26.25 -22.23
C SER A 490 15.19 -25.33 -21.02
N PHE A 491 14.24 -24.42 -20.98
CA PHE A 491 13.97 -23.54 -19.84
C PHE A 491 13.62 -24.28 -18.55
N ARG A 492 13.18 -25.53 -18.67
CA ARG A 492 12.92 -26.39 -17.53
C ARG A 492 14.18 -26.97 -16.97
N LEU A 493 14.38 -26.87 -15.66
CA LEU A 493 15.43 -27.59 -14.95
C LEU A 493 16.78 -27.62 -15.71
N SER A 494 16.90 -26.78 -16.72
CA SER A 494 18.08 -26.68 -17.55
C SER A 494 19.14 -25.83 -16.86
N LYS A 495 20.32 -25.90 -17.39
CA LYS A 495 21.41 -25.01 -17.00
C LYS A 495 21.14 -23.62 -17.56
N ASN A 496 21.40 -22.58 -16.76
CA ASN A 496 21.47 -21.23 -17.28
C ASN A 496 22.70 -21.06 -18.21
N LYS A 497 22.87 -19.86 -18.80
CA LYS A 497 24.00 -19.56 -19.67
C LYS A 497 25.38 -19.78 -19.03
N ASN A 498 25.48 -19.83 -17.71
CA ASN A 498 26.71 -20.14 -16.98
C ASN A 498 26.79 -21.61 -16.55
N GLY A 499 25.92 -22.48 -17.06
CA GLY A 499 25.94 -23.92 -16.79
C GLY A 499 25.34 -24.31 -15.45
N ILE A 500 24.71 -23.41 -14.73
CA ILE A 500 24.14 -23.64 -13.39
C ILE A 500 22.73 -24.18 -13.50
N ASN A 501 22.46 -25.29 -12.80
CA ASN A 501 21.15 -25.91 -12.77
C ASN A 501 20.12 -25.09 -12.00
N TRP A 502 18.87 -25.12 -12.47
CA TRP A 502 17.72 -24.50 -11.82
C TRP A 502 17.59 -24.83 -10.32
N CYS A 503 17.81 -26.08 -9.95
CA CYS A 503 17.70 -26.55 -8.56
C CYS A 503 18.62 -25.78 -7.59
N LYS A 504 19.77 -25.29 -8.05
CA LYS A 504 20.69 -24.52 -7.21
C LYS A 504 20.12 -23.16 -6.78
N TYR A 505 19.22 -22.58 -7.56
CA TYR A 505 18.52 -21.33 -7.21
C TYR A 505 17.38 -21.55 -6.19
N ASN A 506 16.93 -22.76 -6.02
CA ASN A 506 15.87 -23.08 -5.05
C ASN A 506 16.38 -23.29 -3.61
N GLY A 507 17.69 -23.60 -3.42
CA GLY A 507 18.26 -24.03 -2.14
C GLY A 507 18.95 -22.96 -1.30
N GLY A 508 19.43 -21.90 -1.92
CA GLY A 508 20.49 -21.06 -1.39
C GLY A 508 20.08 -19.90 -0.49
N TYR A 509 19.24 -20.10 0.52
CA TYR A 509 18.94 -19.04 1.49
C TYR A 509 19.43 -19.38 2.88
N TYR A 510 20.03 -18.39 3.54
CA TYR A 510 20.49 -18.48 4.91
C TYR A 510 19.31 -18.62 5.88
N ARG A 511 19.52 -19.33 6.99
CA ARG A 511 18.52 -19.46 8.05
C ARG A 511 18.74 -18.40 9.13
N ALA A 512 17.89 -17.40 9.17
CA ALA A 512 17.69 -16.60 10.37
C ALA A 512 16.75 -17.35 11.33
N GLY A 513 16.75 -17.00 12.61
CA GLY A 513 16.01 -17.73 13.66
C GLY A 513 14.48 -17.84 13.47
N HIS A 514 13.89 -17.04 12.58
CA HIS A 514 12.45 -17.03 12.25
C HIS A 514 12.23 -17.30 10.76
N PHE A 515 13.03 -18.12 10.15
CA PHE A 515 13.03 -18.35 8.72
C PHE A 515 12.31 -19.66 8.37
N ALA A 516 11.30 -19.57 7.50
CA ALA A 516 10.64 -20.71 6.90
C ALA A 516 10.95 -20.74 5.38
N ASN A 517 11.32 -21.89 4.86
CA ASN A 517 11.65 -22.08 3.46
C ASN A 517 10.76 -23.17 2.86
N VAL A 518 10.03 -22.83 1.81
CA VAL A 518 9.22 -23.76 1.04
C VAL A 518 9.79 -23.86 -0.37
N ALA A 519 10.27 -25.03 -0.73
CA ALA A 519 10.70 -25.35 -2.08
C ALA A 519 9.54 -25.97 -2.86
N PHE A 520 9.32 -25.49 -4.08
CA PHE A 520 8.30 -26.03 -4.97
C PHE A 520 8.98 -26.80 -6.10
N ASN A 521 8.60 -28.04 -6.26
CA ASN A 521 9.11 -28.88 -7.35
C ASN A 521 8.11 -29.01 -8.49
N GLU A 522 6.86 -28.59 -8.29
CA GLU A 522 5.82 -28.69 -9.31
C GLU A 522 5.87 -27.48 -10.25
N PRO A 523 6.10 -27.67 -11.55
CA PRO A 523 6.06 -26.60 -12.53
C PRO A 523 4.61 -26.19 -12.83
N ILE A 524 4.39 -24.89 -13.03
CA ILE A 524 3.12 -24.41 -13.59
C ILE A 524 3.15 -24.65 -15.11
N PRO A 525 2.24 -25.46 -15.67
CA PRO A 525 2.17 -25.68 -17.11
C PRO A 525 2.04 -24.39 -17.90
N GLY A 526 2.64 -24.34 -19.10
CA GLY A 526 2.76 -23.14 -19.92
C GLY A 526 1.44 -22.45 -20.29
N TYR A 527 0.32 -23.19 -20.33
CA TYR A 527 -1.00 -22.60 -20.57
C TYR A 527 -1.55 -21.80 -19.37
N TYR A 528 -0.92 -21.90 -18.21
CA TYR A 528 -1.21 -21.07 -17.03
C TYR A 528 -0.36 -19.79 -16.97
N SER A 529 0.37 -19.48 -18.03
CA SER A 529 1.13 -18.25 -18.15
C SER A 529 0.92 -17.64 -19.54
N ILE A 530 1.19 -16.34 -19.71
CA ILE A 530 1.06 -15.67 -20.99
C ILE A 530 2.38 -15.64 -21.78
N ASP A 531 3.50 -15.75 -21.10
CA ASP A 531 4.86 -15.69 -21.68
C ASP A 531 5.77 -16.83 -21.20
N GLY A 532 5.19 -17.84 -20.58
CA GLY A 532 5.92 -18.97 -19.99
C GLY A 532 6.52 -18.69 -18.61
N ILE A 533 6.37 -17.48 -18.06
CA ILE A 533 6.96 -17.06 -16.80
C ILE A 533 5.90 -16.47 -15.87
N HIS A 534 5.13 -15.50 -16.37
CA HIS A 534 4.17 -14.76 -15.58
C HIS A 534 2.81 -15.48 -15.59
N PRO A 535 2.35 -15.98 -14.44
CA PRO A 535 1.09 -16.71 -14.35
C PRO A 535 -0.11 -15.86 -14.78
N ASN A 536 -1.09 -16.50 -15.45
CA ASN A 536 -2.43 -15.96 -15.56
C ASN A 536 -3.21 -16.19 -14.25
N VAL A 537 -4.47 -15.78 -14.20
CA VAL A 537 -5.29 -15.91 -12.98
C VAL A 537 -5.37 -17.34 -12.45
N GLU A 538 -5.44 -18.33 -13.33
CA GLU A 538 -5.46 -19.75 -12.96
C GLU A 538 -4.07 -20.22 -12.47
N GLY A 539 -3.01 -19.74 -13.11
CA GLY A 539 -1.64 -19.96 -12.66
C GLY A 539 -1.37 -19.34 -11.28
N MET A 540 -1.89 -18.15 -11.05
CA MET A 540 -1.83 -17.49 -9.73
C MET A 540 -2.55 -18.31 -8.65
N GLN A 541 -3.68 -18.90 -8.98
CA GLN A 541 -4.43 -19.79 -8.09
C GLN A 541 -3.60 -21.02 -7.71
N LYS A 542 -3.04 -21.71 -8.71
CA LYS A 542 -2.18 -22.87 -8.45
C LYS A 542 -0.97 -22.52 -7.62
N PHE A 543 -0.35 -21.38 -7.90
CA PHE A 543 0.76 -20.88 -7.11
C PHE A 543 0.34 -20.63 -5.65
N ALA A 544 -0.74 -19.88 -5.43
CA ALA A 544 -1.25 -19.64 -4.08
C ALA A 544 -1.47 -20.95 -3.31
N LYS A 545 -2.10 -21.93 -3.96
CA LYS A 545 -2.36 -23.25 -3.37
C LYS A 545 -1.08 -23.97 -2.96
N MET A 546 -0.06 -24.01 -3.84
CA MET A 546 1.23 -24.63 -3.52
C MET A 546 1.93 -23.93 -2.36
N VAL A 547 1.92 -22.59 -2.34
CA VAL A 547 2.55 -21.79 -1.27
C VAL A 547 1.85 -22.05 0.07
N VAL A 548 0.51 -22.00 0.08
CA VAL A 548 -0.27 -22.23 1.30
C VAL A 548 -0.03 -23.65 1.83
N HIS A 549 -0.09 -24.66 0.98
CA HIS A 549 0.14 -26.05 1.40
C HIS A 549 1.55 -26.25 1.96
N GLY A 550 2.55 -25.63 1.33
CA GLY A 550 3.92 -25.71 1.82
C GLY A 550 4.11 -25.06 3.19
N PHE A 551 3.48 -23.92 3.44
CA PHE A 551 3.54 -23.27 4.74
C PHE A 551 2.63 -23.92 5.78
N ASP A 552 1.42 -24.38 5.42
CA ASP A 552 0.56 -25.14 6.33
C ASP A 552 1.28 -26.42 6.82
N TYR A 553 2.01 -27.09 5.95
CA TYR A 553 2.84 -28.23 6.35
C TYR A 553 3.88 -27.86 7.43
N LEU A 554 4.52 -26.70 7.28
CA LEU A 554 5.52 -26.23 8.24
C LEU A 554 4.91 -25.77 9.57
N PHE A 555 3.72 -25.21 9.54
CA PHE A 555 3.11 -24.53 10.68
C PHE A 555 2.00 -25.35 11.34
N GLU A 556 1.33 -26.22 10.60
CA GLU A 556 0.21 -27.04 11.05
C GLU A 556 0.32 -28.48 10.50
N PRO A 557 1.36 -29.22 10.89
CA PRO A 557 1.65 -30.53 10.31
C PRO A 557 0.51 -31.54 10.46
N GLU A 558 -0.25 -31.52 11.56
CA GLU A 558 -1.41 -32.42 11.77
C GLU A 558 -2.53 -32.18 10.76
N ARG A 559 -2.80 -30.92 10.43
CA ARG A 559 -3.80 -30.56 9.42
C ARG A 559 -3.35 -31.00 8.04
N PHE A 560 -2.06 -30.85 7.75
CA PHE A 560 -1.47 -31.25 6.49
C PHE A 560 -1.42 -32.77 6.34
N ALA A 561 -1.08 -33.51 7.40
CA ALA A 561 -1.12 -34.98 7.39
C ALA A 561 -2.50 -35.50 7.02
N LYS A 562 -3.56 -34.96 7.63
CA LYS A 562 -4.95 -35.30 7.27
C LYS A 562 -5.28 -35.01 5.79
N TYR A 563 -4.79 -33.93 5.24
CA TYR A 563 -4.95 -33.60 3.83
C TYR A 563 -4.22 -34.59 2.91
N ILE A 564 -3.02 -35.02 3.29
CA ILE A 564 -2.24 -36.00 2.55
C ILE A 564 -2.91 -37.39 2.61
N ASP A 565 -3.38 -37.81 3.79
CA ASP A 565 -4.09 -39.06 3.96
C ASP A 565 -5.36 -39.13 3.10
N GLU A 566 -6.14 -38.04 3.06
CA GLU A 566 -7.35 -37.96 2.24
C GLU A 566 -7.06 -37.98 0.73
N LYS A 567 -5.88 -37.49 0.30
CA LYS A 567 -5.55 -37.33 -1.12
C LYS A 567 -4.74 -38.50 -1.69
N TYR A 568 -3.86 -39.08 -0.90
CA TYR A 568 -2.85 -40.01 -1.39
C TYR A 568 -2.96 -41.42 -0.81
N ASP A 569 -3.91 -41.67 0.10
CA ASP A 569 -4.06 -42.95 0.76
C ASP A 569 -2.76 -43.47 1.40
N ILE A 570 -1.94 -42.53 1.93
CA ILE A 570 -0.62 -42.81 2.46
C ILE A 570 -0.72 -43.18 3.93
N VAL A 571 -0.11 -44.28 4.26
CA VAL A 571 -0.08 -44.93 5.56
C VAL A 571 0.73 -44.10 6.58
N GLU A 572 0.26 -44.11 7.83
CA GLU A 572 0.89 -43.59 9.03
C GLU A 572 2.42 -43.87 9.09
N ASP A 573 3.23 -42.85 9.41
CA ASP A 573 4.67 -42.90 9.74
C ASP A 573 5.72 -42.49 8.68
N LEU A 574 5.41 -41.58 7.77
CA LEU A 574 6.49 -40.96 6.98
C LEU A 574 7.11 -39.78 7.72
N ASP A 575 8.43 -39.82 7.93
CA ASP A 575 9.17 -38.65 8.36
C ASP A 575 9.24 -37.58 7.21
N TYR A 576 9.64 -36.36 7.55
CA TYR A 576 9.71 -35.26 6.60
C TYR A 576 10.53 -35.57 5.34
N ASP A 577 11.67 -36.21 5.49
CA ASP A 577 12.57 -36.51 4.37
C ASP A 577 11.97 -37.57 3.46
N GLN A 578 11.33 -38.58 4.03
CA GLN A 578 10.58 -39.62 3.29
C GLN A 578 9.38 -39.00 2.57
N TYR A 579 8.65 -38.11 3.23
CA TYR A 579 7.54 -37.38 2.65
C TYR A 579 7.99 -36.51 1.47
N CYS A 580 9.04 -35.71 1.62
CA CYS A 580 9.61 -34.92 0.53
C CYS A 580 10.07 -35.78 -0.64
N LYS A 581 10.60 -36.98 -0.36
CA LYS A 581 10.99 -37.95 -1.39
C LYS A 581 9.79 -38.46 -2.16
N VAL A 582 8.72 -38.89 -1.47
CA VAL A 582 7.46 -39.36 -2.09
C VAL A 582 6.80 -38.24 -2.90
N LEU A 583 6.71 -37.03 -2.37
CA LEU A 583 6.19 -35.87 -3.11
C LEU A 583 7.03 -35.56 -4.35
N ASN A 584 8.34 -35.59 -4.24
CA ASN A 584 9.23 -35.35 -5.36
C ASN A 584 9.09 -36.43 -6.44
N GLU A 585 8.95 -37.69 -6.05
CA GLU A 585 8.72 -38.82 -6.96
C GLU A 585 7.33 -38.73 -7.62
N ASP A 586 6.27 -38.39 -6.88
CA ASP A 586 4.92 -38.22 -7.42
C ASP A 586 4.84 -36.99 -8.34
N VAL A 587 5.45 -35.89 -7.97
CA VAL A 587 5.55 -34.69 -8.80
C VAL A 587 6.33 -34.98 -10.08
N GLN A 588 7.43 -35.72 -10.00
CA GLN A 588 8.23 -36.15 -11.13
C GLN A 588 7.42 -37.09 -12.05
N ASN A 589 6.70 -38.05 -11.48
CA ASN A 589 5.87 -38.99 -12.21
C ASN A 589 4.70 -38.31 -12.93
N ARG A 590 4.01 -37.39 -12.26
CA ARG A 590 2.94 -36.58 -12.88
C ARG A 590 3.48 -35.66 -13.95
N TYR A 591 4.65 -35.10 -13.72
CA TYR A 591 5.36 -34.29 -14.69
C TYR A 591 5.65 -35.09 -15.97
N GLU A 592 6.18 -36.29 -15.85
CA GLU A 592 6.42 -37.17 -16.99
C GLU A 592 5.14 -37.59 -17.70
N GLN A 593 4.04 -37.82 -16.95
CA GLN A 593 2.71 -38.17 -17.51
C GLN A 593 2.01 -36.99 -18.17
N THR A 594 2.24 -35.76 -17.70
CA THR A 594 1.64 -34.55 -18.27
C THR A 594 2.50 -33.87 -19.32
N LYS A 595 3.68 -34.43 -19.62
CA LYS A 595 4.56 -33.98 -20.69
C LYS A 595 3.82 -34.04 -22.03
N PRO A 596 3.45 -32.93 -22.67
CA PRO A 596 2.81 -33.01 -23.96
C PRO A 596 3.81 -33.59 -24.96
N TYR A 597 3.44 -34.67 -25.63
CA TYR A 597 4.26 -35.32 -26.65
C TYR A 597 4.72 -34.37 -27.78
N SER A 598 4.05 -33.24 -27.94
CA SER A 598 4.35 -32.23 -28.97
C SER A 598 5.62 -31.38 -28.71
N TYR A 599 6.34 -31.60 -27.62
CA TYR A 599 7.59 -30.87 -27.33
C TYR A 599 8.87 -31.69 -27.57
N LEU A 600 8.70 -32.91 -28.10
CA LEU A 600 9.82 -33.81 -28.44
C LEU A 600 10.16 -33.88 -29.94
N THR A 601 9.49 -33.04 -30.78
CA THR A 601 9.79 -32.93 -32.21
C THR A 601 10.29 -31.56 -32.56
#